data_2eaa849458eee1279d8f35da8930e6ce
#
_entry.id   2eaa849458eee1279d8f35da8930e6ce
#
_cell.length_a   1.000
_cell.length_b   1.000
_cell.length_c   1.000
_cell.angle_alpha   90.00
_cell.angle_beta   90.00
_cell.angle_gamma   90.00
#
_symmetry.space_group_name_H-M   'P 1'
#
loop_
_entity.id
_entity.type
_entity.pdbx_description
1 polymer ?
#
loop_
_entity_poly.entity_id
_entity_poly.type
_entity_poly.pdbx_seq_one_letter_code
_entity_poly.pdbx_strand_id
1 'polypeptide(L)'
;GVDEFSTNAPLVQAVHAFGAGWSEPQLTAAGQLVGSASFQQDAHLANTHTPSAAAHDRWGYRLDEVEYDPSYHRILGAAVAHGAHSSAWAEPRSGAHVARAAMFQLFAQIEPGHACPVSMTYAAVPSLQLSDRLAGEWLPKIFSRSYGSALADETGKSSALIGMAMTEKQGGSDVRAGTTTGVHMGGTSYHVTGHKW
;
A
#
# COMPACT_ATOMS: atom_id res chain seq x y z
N GLY A 1 -10.75 23.94 -3.62
CA GLY A 1 -10.19 22.71 -4.17
C GLY A 1 -10.83 22.34 -5.49
N VAL A 2 -10.18 21.49 -6.23
CA VAL A 2 -10.66 20.92 -7.50
C VAL A 2 -11.10 19.49 -7.22
N ASP A 3 -12.12 19.00 -7.92
CA ASP A 3 -12.43 17.56 -7.93
C ASP A 3 -11.53 16.89 -8.98
N GLU A 4 -10.45 16.25 -8.51
CA GLU A 4 -9.42 15.63 -9.35
C GLU A 4 -9.93 14.42 -10.15
N PHE A 5 -11.06 13.84 -9.76
CA PHE A 5 -11.71 12.80 -10.54
C PHE A 5 -12.58 13.39 -11.66
N SER A 6 -13.56 14.23 -11.30
CA SER A 6 -14.56 14.72 -12.25
C SER A 6 -13.97 15.64 -13.33
N THR A 7 -12.85 16.32 -13.04
CA THR A 7 -12.11 17.14 -14.01
C THR A 7 -11.15 16.34 -14.89
N ASN A 8 -10.86 15.10 -14.55
CA ASN A 8 -10.01 14.19 -15.33
C ASN A 8 -10.84 13.40 -16.34
N ALA A 9 -11.21 14.01 -17.45
CA ALA A 9 -12.07 13.39 -18.46
C ALA A 9 -11.58 12.03 -18.96
N PRO A 10 -10.27 11.79 -19.22
CA PRO A 10 -9.78 10.46 -19.60
C PRO A 10 -10.01 9.40 -18.51
N LEU A 11 -9.84 9.74 -17.25
CA LEU A 11 -10.06 8.81 -16.13
C LEU A 11 -11.54 8.45 -15.99
N VAL A 12 -12.42 9.45 -16.05
CA VAL A 12 -13.88 9.25 -16.04
C VAL A 12 -14.30 8.33 -17.19
N GLN A 13 -13.85 8.61 -18.42
CA GLN A 13 -14.15 7.78 -19.59
C GLN A 13 -13.66 6.34 -19.42
N ALA A 14 -12.46 6.13 -18.91
CA ALA A 14 -11.91 4.79 -18.68
C ALA A 14 -12.73 4.02 -17.64
N VAL A 15 -13.11 4.66 -16.52
CA VAL A 15 -13.94 4.04 -15.48
C VAL A 15 -15.28 3.53 -16.06
N HIS A 16 -15.92 4.32 -16.91
CA HIS A 16 -17.16 3.90 -17.54
C HIS A 16 -16.93 2.83 -18.63
N ALA A 17 -15.95 3.02 -19.50
CA ALA A 17 -15.67 2.11 -20.62
C ALA A 17 -15.30 0.70 -20.14
N PHE A 18 -14.64 0.58 -18.99
CA PHE A 18 -14.21 -0.70 -18.41
C PHE A 18 -15.11 -1.20 -17.26
N GLY A 19 -16.36 -0.73 -17.21
CA GLY A 19 -17.42 -1.30 -16.37
C GLY A 19 -17.32 -0.95 -14.88
N ALA A 20 -16.63 0.12 -14.52
CA ALA A 20 -16.48 0.57 -13.14
C ALA A 20 -17.29 1.83 -12.81
N GLY A 21 -18.25 2.25 -13.64
CA GLY A 21 -19.08 3.45 -13.45
C GLY A 21 -19.82 3.47 -12.10
N TRP A 22 -20.11 2.31 -11.52
CA TRP A 22 -20.72 2.19 -10.20
C TRP A 22 -19.85 2.79 -9.07
N SER A 23 -18.55 2.98 -9.28
CA SER A 23 -17.61 3.53 -8.30
C SER A 23 -17.50 5.07 -8.36
N GLU A 24 -18.19 5.71 -9.29
CA GLU A 24 -18.13 7.16 -9.50
C GLU A 24 -18.37 7.97 -8.21
N PRO A 25 -19.36 7.66 -7.35
CA PRO A 25 -19.54 8.42 -6.12
C PRO A 25 -18.33 8.38 -5.17
N GLN A 26 -17.70 7.21 -5.04
CA GLN A 26 -16.50 7.05 -4.20
C GLN A 26 -15.28 7.73 -4.82
N LEU A 27 -15.13 7.67 -6.14
CA LEU A 27 -14.04 8.33 -6.86
C LEU A 27 -14.18 9.85 -6.83
N THR A 28 -15.40 10.38 -6.94
CA THR A 28 -15.70 11.81 -6.78
C THR A 28 -15.33 12.28 -5.36
N ALA A 29 -15.75 11.54 -4.32
CA ALA A 29 -15.39 11.89 -2.94
C ALA A 29 -13.87 11.89 -2.71
N ALA A 30 -13.16 10.90 -3.27
CA ALA A 30 -11.70 10.86 -3.23
C ALA A 30 -11.07 12.01 -4.03
N GLY A 31 -11.60 12.33 -5.23
CA GLY A 31 -11.15 13.44 -6.07
C GLY A 31 -11.25 14.80 -5.35
N GLN A 32 -12.36 15.03 -4.65
CA GLN A 32 -12.55 16.23 -3.83
C GLN A 32 -11.59 16.29 -2.64
N LEU A 33 -11.35 15.14 -1.98
CA LEU A 33 -10.39 15.06 -0.89
C LEU A 33 -8.98 15.39 -1.36
N VAL A 34 -8.48 14.68 -2.36
CA VAL A 34 -7.09 14.85 -2.84
C VAL A 34 -6.85 16.20 -3.48
N GLY A 35 -7.89 16.83 -4.07
CA GLY A 35 -7.83 18.18 -4.62
C GLY A 35 -8.06 19.30 -3.58
N SER A 36 -8.28 18.97 -2.31
CA SER A 36 -8.44 19.97 -1.26
C SER A 36 -7.10 20.63 -0.90
N ALA A 37 -7.14 21.91 -0.53
CA ALA A 37 -5.92 22.65 -0.17
C ALA A 37 -5.16 22.03 1.00
N SER A 38 -5.87 21.50 2.00
CA SER A 38 -5.27 20.85 3.17
C SER A 38 -4.56 19.54 2.77
N PHE A 39 -5.15 18.73 1.90
CA PHE A 39 -4.56 17.48 1.46
C PHE A 39 -3.35 17.69 0.54
N GLN A 40 -3.41 18.71 -0.32
CA GLN A 40 -2.26 19.16 -1.13
C GLN A 40 -1.11 19.67 -0.25
N GLN A 41 -1.43 20.35 0.86
CA GLN A 41 -0.42 20.77 1.85
C GLN A 41 0.21 19.54 2.55
N ASP A 42 -0.59 18.53 2.91
CA ASP A 42 -0.06 17.27 3.44
C ASP A 42 0.88 16.58 2.45
N ALA A 43 0.53 16.54 1.16
CA ALA A 43 1.39 16.01 0.11
C ALA A 43 2.72 16.76 0.01
N HIS A 44 2.67 18.10 0.06
CA HIS A 44 3.88 18.91 0.08
C HIS A 44 4.77 18.60 1.29
N LEU A 45 4.20 18.52 2.50
CA LEU A 45 4.95 18.23 3.73
C LEU A 45 5.54 16.83 3.71
N ALA A 46 4.79 15.82 3.28
CA ALA A 46 5.29 14.45 3.15
C ALA A 46 6.46 14.31 2.18
N ASN A 47 6.47 15.12 1.09
CA ASN A 47 7.56 15.13 0.12
C ASN A 47 8.78 15.94 0.57
N THR A 48 8.60 16.96 1.41
CA THR A 48 9.70 17.83 1.86
C THR A 48 10.34 17.34 3.15
N HIS A 49 9.57 16.69 4.02
CA HIS A 49 10.05 16.08 5.26
C HIS A 49 10.28 14.59 5.04
N THR A 50 11.47 14.26 4.54
CA THR A 50 11.83 12.86 4.24
C THR A 50 11.89 12.01 5.51
N PRO A 51 11.58 10.70 5.43
CA PRO A 51 11.68 9.80 6.56
C PRO A 51 13.10 9.77 7.16
N SER A 52 13.19 9.65 8.48
CA SER A 52 14.45 9.51 9.20
C SER A 52 14.53 8.14 9.87
N ALA A 53 15.72 7.51 9.82
CA ALA A 53 15.98 6.24 10.49
C ALA A 53 16.50 6.48 11.89
N ALA A 54 15.83 5.92 12.89
CA ALA A 54 16.24 5.93 14.29
C ALA A 54 16.74 4.54 14.68
N ALA A 55 18.06 4.30 14.53
CA ALA A 55 18.67 3.03 14.91
C ALA A 55 18.71 2.83 16.44
N HIS A 56 18.92 3.90 17.21
CA HIS A 56 19.02 3.87 18.66
C HIS A 56 18.33 5.11 19.25
N ASP A 57 17.86 4.97 20.48
CA ASP A 57 17.39 6.10 21.27
C ASP A 57 18.55 6.91 21.87
N ARG A 58 18.22 7.99 22.60
CA ARG A 58 19.21 8.88 23.26
C ARG A 58 20.03 8.20 24.36
N TRP A 59 19.64 7.03 24.85
CA TRP A 59 20.34 6.25 25.89
C TRP A 59 21.12 5.06 25.29
N GLY A 60 21.10 4.85 23.95
CA GLY A 60 21.80 3.78 23.26
C GLY A 60 21.01 2.48 23.12
N TYR A 61 19.73 2.44 23.50
CA TYR A 61 18.87 1.28 23.23
C TYR A 61 18.48 1.22 21.78
N ARG A 62 18.52 0.01 21.22
CA ARG A 62 18.21 -0.22 19.81
C ARG A 62 16.70 -0.07 19.56
N LEU A 63 16.33 0.74 18.54
CA LEU A 63 14.96 0.99 18.11
C LEU A 63 14.68 0.36 16.76
N ASP A 64 15.55 0.59 15.76
CA ASP A 64 15.38 0.20 14.35
C ASP A 64 14.04 0.70 13.76
N GLU A 65 13.69 1.92 14.05
CA GLU A 65 12.45 2.55 13.59
C GLU A 65 12.69 3.53 12.44
N VAL A 66 11.67 3.73 11.64
CA VAL A 66 11.61 4.79 10.62
C VAL A 66 10.51 5.77 11.02
N GLU A 67 10.89 7.02 11.23
CA GLU A 67 9.97 8.10 11.56
C GLU A 67 9.56 8.84 10.28
N TYR A 68 8.25 8.93 10.08
CA TYR A 68 7.64 9.65 8.97
C TYR A 68 6.96 10.92 9.47
N ASP A 69 6.90 11.95 8.60
CA ASP A 69 6.08 13.13 8.87
C ASP A 69 4.60 12.73 9.09
N PRO A 70 3.89 13.35 10.02
CA PRO A 70 2.46 13.07 10.24
C PRO A 70 1.60 13.23 8.99
N SER A 71 2.00 14.07 8.03
CA SER A 71 1.31 14.25 6.75
C SER A 71 1.36 12.98 5.90
N TYR A 72 2.48 12.26 5.88
CA TYR A 72 2.58 10.96 5.21
C TYR A 72 1.56 9.96 5.78
N HIS A 73 1.44 9.89 7.10
CA HIS A 73 0.48 9.01 7.74
C HIS A 73 -0.97 9.38 7.44
N ARG A 74 -1.29 10.68 7.32
CA ARG A 74 -2.63 11.12 6.92
C ARG A 74 -2.96 10.70 5.49
N ILE A 75 -2.01 10.83 4.56
CA ILE A 75 -2.20 10.42 3.16
C ILE A 75 -2.37 8.91 3.04
N LEU A 76 -1.46 8.14 3.63
CA LEU A 76 -1.54 6.68 3.60
C LEU A 76 -2.82 6.18 4.29
N GLY A 77 -3.19 6.77 5.43
CA GLY A 77 -4.42 6.45 6.14
C GLY A 77 -5.67 6.73 5.31
N ALA A 78 -5.72 7.83 4.58
CA ALA A 78 -6.81 8.15 3.67
C ALA A 78 -6.88 7.18 2.49
N ALA A 79 -5.75 6.84 1.86
CA ALA A 79 -5.69 5.85 0.78
C ALA A 79 -6.19 4.47 1.24
N VAL A 80 -5.82 4.05 2.46
CA VAL A 80 -6.32 2.81 3.09
C VAL A 80 -7.82 2.88 3.35
N ALA A 81 -8.33 3.97 3.93
CA ALA A 81 -9.75 4.16 4.21
C ALA A 81 -10.60 4.10 2.93
N HIS A 82 -10.09 4.63 1.82
CA HIS A 82 -10.73 4.54 0.50
C HIS A 82 -10.48 3.21 -0.23
N GLY A 83 -9.70 2.28 0.36
CA GLY A 83 -9.46 0.94 -0.16
C GLY A 83 -8.55 0.87 -1.37
N ALA A 84 -7.71 1.86 -1.59
CA ALA A 84 -6.74 1.86 -2.69
C ALA A 84 -5.81 0.63 -2.67
N HIS A 85 -5.60 0.01 -1.51
CA HIS A 85 -4.74 -1.15 -1.29
C HIS A 85 -5.42 -2.52 -1.47
N SER A 86 -6.76 -2.63 -1.39
CA SER A 86 -7.39 -3.96 -1.27
C SER A 86 -8.80 -4.09 -1.83
N SER A 87 -9.50 -3.00 -2.17
CA SER A 87 -10.94 -3.02 -2.47
C SER A 87 -11.36 -4.03 -3.54
N ALA A 88 -10.56 -4.22 -4.59
CA ALA A 88 -10.91 -5.15 -5.65
C ALA A 88 -10.89 -6.62 -5.23
N TRP A 89 -10.07 -6.95 -4.24
CA TRP A 89 -9.98 -8.29 -3.67
C TRP A 89 -11.00 -8.52 -2.55
N ALA A 90 -11.26 -7.49 -1.74
CA ALA A 90 -12.20 -7.55 -0.63
C ALA A 90 -13.66 -7.59 -1.10
N GLU A 91 -13.96 -6.91 -2.19
CA GLU A 91 -15.30 -6.75 -2.75
C GLU A 91 -15.30 -7.08 -4.27
N PRO A 92 -15.04 -8.35 -4.66
CA PRO A 92 -14.89 -8.72 -6.05
C PRO A 92 -16.20 -8.57 -6.82
N ARG A 93 -16.16 -7.82 -7.91
CA ARG A 93 -17.26 -7.66 -8.88
C ARG A 93 -16.73 -7.14 -10.21
N SER A 94 -17.58 -7.10 -11.22
CA SER A 94 -17.19 -6.55 -12.53
C SER A 94 -16.68 -5.12 -12.37
N GLY A 95 -15.53 -4.81 -12.96
CA GLY A 95 -14.87 -3.49 -12.89
C GLY A 95 -14.17 -3.18 -11.57
N ALA A 96 -14.12 -4.08 -10.57
CA ALA A 96 -13.52 -3.78 -9.26
C ALA A 96 -12.04 -3.39 -9.35
N HIS A 97 -11.26 -4.07 -10.19
CA HIS A 97 -9.85 -3.73 -10.40
C HIS A 97 -9.66 -2.37 -11.09
N VAL A 98 -10.59 -2.01 -11.98
CA VAL A 98 -10.58 -0.68 -12.63
C VAL A 98 -10.91 0.41 -11.61
N ALA A 99 -11.95 0.22 -10.79
CA ALA A 99 -12.31 1.15 -9.73
C ALA A 99 -11.16 1.34 -8.74
N ARG A 100 -10.51 0.24 -8.32
CA ARG A 100 -9.32 0.29 -7.44
C ARG A 100 -8.16 1.02 -8.12
N ALA A 101 -7.89 0.78 -9.38
CA ALA A 101 -6.81 1.46 -10.11
C ALA A 101 -7.06 2.97 -10.21
N ALA A 102 -8.30 3.38 -10.49
CA ALA A 102 -8.67 4.79 -10.48
C ALA A 102 -8.51 5.44 -9.10
N MET A 103 -8.95 4.76 -8.04
CA MET A 103 -8.74 5.22 -6.65
C MET A 103 -7.26 5.37 -6.33
N PHE A 104 -6.45 4.37 -6.68
CA PHE A 104 -5.01 4.40 -6.49
C PHE A 104 -4.36 5.58 -7.23
N GLN A 105 -4.76 5.83 -8.47
CA GLN A 105 -4.23 6.93 -9.28
C GLN A 105 -4.50 8.30 -8.63
N LEU A 106 -5.71 8.52 -8.10
CA LEU A 106 -6.07 9.79 -7.45
C LEU A 106 -5.14 10.11 -6.27
N PHE A 107 -4.77 9.13 -5.46
CA PHE A 107 -3.84 9.33 -4.35
C PHE A 107 -2.38 9.40 -4.82
N ALA A 108 -1.95 8.51 -5.71
CA ALA A 108 -0.56 8.40 -6.15
C ALA A 108 -0.05 9.64 -6.90
N GLN A 109 -0.93 10.35 -7.62
CA GLN A 109 -0.55 11.53 -8.38
C GLN A 109 -0.13 12.71 -7.51
N ILE A 110 -0.61 12.77 -6.25
CA ILE A 110 -0.29 13.88 -5.34
C ILE A 110 0.90 13.57 -4.43
N GLU A 111 1.05 12.33 -3.99
CA GLU A 111 2.15 11.87 -3.15
C GLU A 111 2.52 10.43 -3.54
N PRO A 112 3.63 10.21 -4.28
CA PRO A 112 3.98 8.87 -4.78
C PRO A 112 4.63 7.97 -3.73
N GLY A 113 5.14 8.49 -2.62
CA GLY A 113 5.84 7.69 -1.61
C GLY A 113 4.94 6.64 -0.95
N HIS A 114 3.70 6.98 -0.60
CA HIS A 114 2.74 6.03 -0.05
C HIS A 114 2.22 5.01 -1.08
N ALA A 115 2.36 5.28 -2.37
CA ALA A 115 1.88 4.41 -3.43
C ALA A 115 2.57 3.03 -3.42
N CYS A 116 3.84 2.98 -3.01
CA CYS A 116 4.62 1.75 -2.95
C CYS A 116 4.01 0.72 -1.95
N PRO A 117 3.84 1.00 -0.65
CA PRO A 117 3.21 0.05 0.28
C PRO A 117 1.77 -0.29 -0.10
N VAL A 118 1.01 0.64 -0.67
CA VAL A 118 -0.34 0.38 -1.19
C VAL A 118 -0.32 -0.63 -2.33
N SER A 119 0.59 -0.49 -3.29
CA SER A 119 0.75 -1.42 -4.42
C SER A 119 1.24 -2.79 -3.99
N MET A 120 2.22 -2.84 -3.09
CA MET A 120 2.77 -4.10 -2.58
C MET A 120 1.70 -4.89 -1.82
N THR A 121 0.92 -4.23 -0.98
CA THR A 121 -0.18 -4.85 -0.25
C THR A 121 -1.23 -5.43 -1.21
N TYR A 122 -1.62 -4.67 -2.24
CA TYR A 122 -2.52 -5.15 -3.27
C TYR A 122 -1.99 -6.39 -4.01
N ALA A 123 -0.70 -6.38 -4.36
CA ALA A 123 -0.06 -7.46 -5.11
C ALA A 123 0.18 -8.73 -4.27
N ALA A 124 0.22 -8.62 -2.94
CA ALA A 124 0.46 -9.75 -2.05
C ALA A 124 -0.76 -10.70 -1.94
N VAL A 125 -1.97 -10.21 -2.17
CA VAL A 125 -3.21 -10.98 -1.95
C VAL A 125 -3.23 -12.32 -2.67
N PRO A 126 -2.95 -12.41 -4.00
CA PRO A 126 -2.96 -13.70 -4.68
C PRO A 126 -1.94 -14.70 -4.12
N SER A 127 -0.79 -14.22 -3.65
CA SER A 127 0.23 -15.09 -3.05
C SER A 127 -0.21 -15.65 -1.69
N LEU A 128 -0.89 -14.84 -0.88
CA LEU A 128 -1.43 -15.28 0.41
C LEU A 128 -2.56 -16.29 0.24
N GLN A 129 -3.37 -16.15 -0.82
CA GLN A 129 -4.47 -17.06 -1.15
C GLN A 129 -4.01 -18.48 -1.53
N LEU A 130 -2.72 -18.70 -1.78
CA LEU A 130 -2.17 -20.04 -2.01
C LEU A 130 -2.06 -20.90 -0.74
N SER A 131 -2.29 -20.32 0.43
CA SER A 131 -2.25 -21.01 1.72
C SER A 131 -3.43 -20.58 2.57
N ASP A 132 -4.35 -21.51 2.86
CA ASP A 132 -5.55 -21.25 3.68
C ASP A 132 -5.18 -20.67 5.05
N ARG A 133 -4.09 -21.16 5.66
CA ARG A 133 -3.60 -20.62 6.94
C ARG A 133 -3.19 -19.17 6.83
N LEU A 134 -2.35 -18.81 5.84
CA LEU A 134 -1.91 -17.43 5.65
C LEU A 134 -3.06 -16.52 5.23
N ALA A 135 -3.94 -17.00 4.36
CA ALA A 135 -5.13 -16.27 3.95
C ALA A 135 -6.03 -15.94 5.15
N GLY A 136 -6.31 -16.94 6.00
CA GLY A 136 -7.13 -16.76 7.20
C GLY A 136 -6.55 -15.79 8.22
N GLU A 137 -5.23 -15.77 8.35
CA GLU A 137 -4.51 -14.89 9.29
C GLU A 137 -4.38 -13.44 8.77
N TRP A 138 -3.99 -13.27 7.50
CA TRP A 138 -3.58 -11.98 6.97
C TRP A 138 -4.66 -11.22 6.19
N LEU A 139 -5.52 -11.91 5.40
CA LEU A 139 -6.48 -11.20 4.55
C LEU A 139 -7.47 -10.33 5.33
N PRO A 140 -7.99 -10.72 6.53
CA PRO A 140 -8.85 -9.83 7.30
C PRO A 140 -8.15 -8.52 7.68
N LYS A 141 -6.85 -8.56 8.01
CA LYS A 141 -6.05 -7.38 8.35
C LYS A 141 -5.73 -6.52 7.11
N ILE A 142 -5.45 -7.16 5.97
CA ILE A 142 -5.17 -6.49 4.70
C ILE A 142 -6.43 -5.83 4.13
N PHE A 143 -7.59 -6.44 4.30
CA PHE A 143 -8.86 -5.89 3.81
C PHE A 143 -9.44 -4.81 4.72
N SER A 144 -8.86 -4.62 5.90
CA SER A 144 -9.26 -3.56 6.83
C SER A 144 -9.11 -2.18 6.19
N ARG A 145 -10.11 -1.33 6.42
CA ARG A 145 -10.09 0.10 6.02
C ARG A 145 -9.50 1.00 7.09
N SER A 146 -9.04 0.41 8.20
CA SER A 146 -8.30 1.11 9.25
C SER A 146 -6.82 1.18 8.90
N TYR A 147 -6.15 2.24 9.34
CA TYR A 147 -4.70 2.38 9.21
C TYR A 147 -4.08 2.51 10.60
N GLY A 148 -3.15 1.62 10.93
CA GLY A 148 -2.38 1.67 12.16
C GLY A 148 -0.92 2.02 11.86
N SER A 149 -0.48 3.24 12.22
CA SER A 149 0.88 3.72 11.94
C SER A 149 1.95 3.13 12.86
N ALA A 150 1.57 2.59 14.02
CA ALA A 150 2.52 2.07 15.00
C ALA A 150 3.30 0.85 14.46
N LEU A 151 4.61 0.85 14.63
CA LEU A 151 5.44 -0.33 14.47
C LEU A 151 5.21 -1.25 15.67
N ALA A 152 4.45 -2.32 15.46
CA ALA A 152 4.04 -3.25 16.49
C ALA A 152 3.81 -4.64 15.90
N ASP A 153 3.83 -5.65 16.76
CA ASP A 153 3.48 -7.02 16.40
C ASP A 153 2.08 -7.10 15.77
N GLU A 154 1.95 -7.87 14.71
CA GLU A 154 0.71 -7.99 13.94
C GLU A 154 -0.44 -8.63 14.73
N THR A 155 -0.14 -9.40 15.77
CA THR A 155 -1.18 -10.08 16.59
C THR A 155 -2.07 -9.08 17.33
N GLY A 156 -1.52 -7.92 17.70
CA GLY A 156 -2.24 -6.83 18.34
C GLY A 156 -2.90 -5.84 17.38
N LYS A 157 -2.75 -6.01 16.06
CA LYS A 157 -3.22 -5.04 15.06
C LYS A 157 -4.49 -5.51 14.35
N SER A 158 -5.41 -4.57 14.12
CA SER A 158 -6.63 -4.79 13.31
C SER A 158 -6.40 -4.60 11.81
N SER A 159 -5.23 -4.10 11.41
CA SER A 159 -4.85 -3.85 10.01
C SER A 159 -3.36 -4.06 9.79
N ALA A 160 -3.00 -4.44 8.57
CA ALA A 160 -1.62 -4.60 8.17
C ALA A 160 -1.43 -4.18 6.71
N LEU A 161 -0.23 -3.69 6.39
CA LEU A 161 0.27 -3.53 5.04
C LEU A 161 1.39 -4.55 4.82
N ILE A 162 1.64 -4.92 3.56
CA ILE A 162 2.66 -5.90 3.19
C ILE A 162 3.71 -5.22 2.32
N GLY A 163 4.98 -5.44 2.68
CA GLY A 163 6.12 -5.12 1.83
C GLY A 163 6.55 -6.32 1.00
N MET A 164 7.22 -6.07 -0.12
CA MET A 164 7.78 -7.08 -1.01
C MET A 164 9.18 -6.65 -1.43
N ALA A 165 10.13 -7.57 -1.44
CA ALA A 165 11.47 -7.33 -1.91
C ALA A 165 11.90 -8.44 -2.88
N MET A 166 12.28 -8.07 -4.12
CA MET A 166 12.73 -9.00 -5.15
C MET A 166 14.15 -8.71 -5.61
N THR A 167 14.55 -7.45 -5.71
CA THR A 167 15.86 -7.01 -6.16
C THR A 167 16.99 -7.51 -5.25
N GLU A 168 18.10 -7.89 -5.85
CA GLU A 168 19.35 -8.24 -5.16
C GLU A 168 20.49 -7.32 -5.64
N LYS A 169 21.68 -7.42 -5.03
CA LYS A 169 22.83 -6.53 -5.34
C LYS A 169 23.23 -6.52 -6.81
N GLN A 170 23.14 -7.65 -7.51
CA GLN A 170 23.47 -7.76 -8.94
C GLN A 170 22.43 -7.13 -9.86
N GLY A 171 21.24 -6.79 -9.36
CA GLY A 171 20.20 -6.11 -10.12
C GLY A 171 18.81 -6.68 -9.95
N GLY A 172 17.82 -5.97 -10.50
CA GLY A 172 16.37 -6.33 -10.44
C GLY A 172 15.78 -6.70 -11.81
N SER A 173 16.41 -6.32 -12.92
CA SER A 173 15.92 -6.61 -14.27
C SER A 173 15.96 -8.10 -14.62
N ASP A 174 16.90 -8.83 -14.07
CA ASP A 174 17.00 -10.29 -14.18
C ASP A 174 16.79 -10.94 -12.82
N VAL A 175 15.54 -11.04 -12.38
CA VAL A 175 15.18 -11.69 -11.11
C VAL A 175 15.51 -13.19 -11.06
N ARG A 176 15.71 -13.84 -12.24
CA ARG A 176 16.10 -15.24 -12.32
C ARG A 176 17.54 -15.47 -11.92
N ALA A 177 18.40 -14.44 -12.02
CA ALA A 177 19.76 -14.45 -11.53
C ALA A 177 19.85 -14.28 -9.99
N GLY A 178 18.72 -14.21 -9.28
CA GLY A 178 18.67 -14.14 -7.83
C GLY A 178 19.39 -15.30 -7.16
N THR A 179 20.16 -14.98 -6.12
CA THR A 179 21.00 -15.94 -5.38
C THR A 179 20.40 -16.34 -4.02
N THR A 180 19.31 -15.69 -3.61
CA THR A 180 18.60 -16.05 -2.39
C THR A 180 18.08 -17.48 -2.48
N THR A 181 18.35 -18.28 -1.45
CA THR A 181 17.96 -19.68 -1.37
C THR A 181 17.09 -19.92 -0.14
N GLY A 182 16.20 -20.91 -0.24
CA GLY A 182 15.39 -21.41 0.88
C GLY A 182 15.58 -22.91 1.05
N VAL A 183 16.02 -23.35 2.22
CA VAL A 183 16.16 -24.76 2.57
C VAL A 183 15.01 -25.16 3.47
N HIS A 184 14.24 -26.19 3.07
CA HIS A 184 13.12 -26.69 3.85
C HIS A 184 13.62 -27.40 5.12
N MET A 185 13.11 -26.98 6.28
CA MET A 185 13.52 -27.45 7.60
C MET A 185 12.50 -28.40 8.26
N GLY A 186 11.42 -28.69 7.57
CA GLY A 186 10.31 -29.52 8.06
C GLY A 186 9.04 -28.72 8.34
N GLY A 187 7.88 -29.35 8.17
CA GLY A 187 6.57 -28.68 8.30
C GLY A 187 6.43 -27.50 7.35
N THR A 188 6.19 -26.32 7.87
CA THR A 188 6.08 -25.05 7.10
C THR A 188 7.30 -24.14 7.26
N SER A 189 8.39 -24.62 7.86
CA SER A 189 9.58 -23.83 8.16
C SER A 189 10.63 -23.94 7.08
N TYR A 190 11.24 -22.80 6.74
CA TYR A 190 12.36 -22.70 5.80
C TYR A 190 13.48 -21.85 6.41
N HIS A 191 14.72 -22.27 6.19
CA HIS A 191 15.89 -21.45 6.44
C HIS A 191 16.23 -20.68 5.16
N VAL A 192 16.09 -19.35 5.20
CA VAL A 192 16.32 -18.48 4.04
C VAL A 192 17.67 -17.78 4.18
N THR A 193 18.50 -17.84 3.12
CA THR A 193 19.79 -17.17 3.04
C THR A 193 19.83 -16.32 1.78
N GLY A 194 20.12 -15.03 1.93
CA GLY A 194 20.20 -14.09 0.82
C GLY A 194 20.17 -12.63 1.26
N HIS A 195 20.16 -11.75 0.29
CA HIS A 195 20.10 -10.31 0.49
C HIS A 195 19.10 -9.71 -0.51
N LYS A 196 18.05 -9.11 0.00
CA LYS A 196 17.03 -8.37 -0.78
C LYS A 196 17.05 -6.90 -0.36
N TRP A 197 16.68 -6.01 -1.24
CA TRP A 197 16.48 -4.59 -0.96
C TRP A 197 15.23 -3.96 -1.52
#